data_7fdf0b9fa076f0f8e7cc68f42e301a5f
#
_entry.id   7fdf0b9fa076f0f8e7cc68f42e301a5f
#
_cell.length_a   1.000
_cell.length_b   1.000
_cell.length_c   1.000
_cell.angle_alpha   90.00
_cell.angle_beta   90.00
_cell.angle_gamma   90.00
#
_symmetry.space_group_name_H-M   'P 1'
#
loop_
_entity.id
_entity.type
_entity.pdbx_description
1 polymer ?
#
loop_
_entity_poly.entity_id
_entity_poly.type
_entity_poly.pdbx_seq_one_letter_code
_entity_poly.pdbx_strand_id
1 'polypeptide(L)'
;MNGFYKIGYDRAFSCPTARSNVGLQAAFDLLLRSDQPLVELDDLVWQSLRAGANSSDHPWNLGAFSTIDSAHPQFPRPDCRTVVLRHADQQRRTIDFYTDVRSDKIRQLNSGHSPALACWMFYEASTKIQLRLDGTAEVIDGVQADQAWEQTPLVSRSAYLSLRRPGDRFDGPQPPDTGDRTVSQAESERGRANFRIVRTTVRQADWLYLRRQGHVRATIGYGIDGKSDVSWVVP
;
A
#
# COMPACT_ATOMS: atom_id res chain seq x y z
N MET A 1 38.26 -0.15 1.59
CA MET A 1 38.07 1.03 0.72
C MET A 1 36.62 1.04 0.28
N ASN A 2 35.85 1.90 0.90
CA ASN A 2 34.39 1.99 0.74
C ASN A 2 34.06 2.96 -0.39
N GLY A 3 33.42 2.48 -1.43
CA GLY A 3 32.90 3.31 -2.50
C GLY A 3 31.37 3.38 -2.41
N PHE A 4 30.83 4.42 -1.76
CA PHE A 4 29.40 4.77 -1.84
C PHE A 4 29.13 5.46 -3.16
N TYR A 5 28.30 4.85 -4.02
CA TYR A 5 27.74 5.56 -5.16
C TYR A 5 26.61 6.46 -4.68
N LYS A 6 26.88 7.75 -4.62
CA LYS A 6 25.88 8.79 -4.55
C LYS A 6 25.30 9.00 -5.95
N ILE A 7 24.06 8.57 -6.18
CA ILE A 7 23.28 9.03 -7.34
C ILE A 7 22.58 10.31 -6.91
N GLY A 8 23.06 11.43 -7.41
CA GLY A 8 22.46 12.74 -7.23
C GLY A 8 21.20 12.86 -8.07
N TYR A 9 20.07 13.02 -7.44
CA TYR A 9 18.85 13.58 -8.04
C TYR A 9 18.63 14.96 -7.41
N ASP A 10 19.27 15.96 -8.03
CA ASP A 10 18.95 17.36 -7.78
C ASP A 10 17.87 17.81 -8.77
N ARG A 11 16.65 17.68 -8.40
CA ARG A 11 15.52 18.59 -8.63
C ARG A 11 14.57 18.41 -7.45
N ALA A 12 14.83 19.19 -6.42
CA ALA A 12 14.00 19.26 -5.24
C ALA A 12 12.66 19.94 -5.58
N PHE A 13 11.65 19.15 -5.94
CA PHE A 13 10.33 19.47 -5.47
C PHE A 13 10.32 19.03 -4.00
N SER A 14 10.44 19.99 -3.09
CA SER A 14 10.27 19.75 -1.67
C SER A 14 8.84 19.20 -1.47
N CYS A 15 8.75 17.89 -1.22
CA CYS A 15 7.51 17.28 -0.72
C CYS A 15 7.04 18.11 0.48
N PRO A 16 5.81 18.64 0.50
CA PRO A 16 5.29 19.30 1.68
C PRO A 16 5.36 18.31 2.84
N THR A 17 6.22 18.56 3.82
CA THR A 17 6.27 17.78 5.06
C THR A 17 4.87 17.75 5.65
N ALA A 18 4.46 16.58 6.15
CA ALA A 18 3.15 16.17 6.65
C ALA A 18 2.53 17.10 7.70
N ARG A 19 2.19 18.33 7.35
CA ARG A 19 1.46 19.26 8.22
C ARG A 19 0.17 19.83 7.63
N SER A 20 -0.31 19.34 6.49
CA SER A 20 -1.70 19.63 6.11
C SER A 20 -2.10 18.84 4.86
N ASN A 21 -3.27 18.24 4.89
CA ASN A 21 -4.04 17.76 3.73
C ASN A 21 -4.17 18.82 2.62
N VAL A 22 -3.97 20.09 2.96
CA VAL A 22 -3.86 21.24 2.05
C VAL A 22 -2.68 21.10 1.09
N GLY A 23 -1.57 20.45 1.52
CA GLY A 23 -0.40 20.25 0.65
C GLY A 23 -0.67 19.31 -0.52
N LEU A 24 -1.35 18.20 -0.29
CA LEU A 24 -1.66 17.22 -1.34
C LEU A 24 -2.66 17.80 -2.35
N GLN A 25 -3.72 18.46 -1.87
CA GLN A 25 -4.68 19.14 -2.74
C GLN A 25 -4.02 20.22 -3.60
N ALA A 26 -3.20 21.08 -2.98
CA ALA A 26 -2.51 22.14 -3.69
C ALA A 26 -1.56 21.60 -4.77
N ALA A 27 -0.88 20.48 -4.52
CA ALA A 27 -0.03 19.82 -5.50
C ALA A 27 -0.83 19.35 -6.72
N PHE A 28 -1.99 18.71 -6.52
CA PHE A 28 -2.85 18.27 -7.62
C PHE A 28 -3.55 19.45 -8.33
N ASP A 29 -3.92 20.52 -7.61
CA ASP A 29 -4.49 21.72 -8.25
C ASP A 29 -3.44 22.46 -9.10
N LEU A 30 -2.17 22.45 -8.69
CA LEU A 30 -1.06 23.02 -9.46
C LEU A 30 -0.77 22.17 -10.69
N LEU A 31 -0.74 20.86 -10.53
CA LEU A 31 -0.56 19.89 -11.62
C LEU A 31 -1.57 20.13 -12.75
N LEU A 32 -2.84 20.35 -12.44
CA LEU A 32 -3.89 20.57 -13.45
C LEU A 32 -3.71 21.88 -14.24
N ARG A 33 -2.78 22.75 -13.83
CA ARG A 33 -2.41 24.01 -14.51
C ARG A 33 -1.06 23.93 -15.21
N SER A 34 -0.37 22.79 -15.13
CA SER A 34 0.93 22.60 -15.79
C SER A 34 0.75 22.40 -17.30
N ASP A 35 1.85 22.55 -18.03
CA ASP A 35 1.87 22.34 -19.49
C ASP A 35 1.86 20.85 -19.86
N GLN A 36 2.22 19.95 -18.92
CA GLN A 36 2.30 18.50 -19.11
C GLN A 36 1.65 17.72 -17.96
N PRO A 37 0.36 17.95 -17.66
CA PRO A 37 -0.27 17.45 -16.46
C PRO A 37 -0.34 15.91 -16.38
N LEU A 38 -0.39 15.21 -17.51
CA LEU A 38 -0.44 13.75 -17.54
C LEU A 38 0.91 13.10 -17.16
N VAL A 39 2.03 13.68 -17.60
CA VAL A 39 3.37 13.18 -17.27
C VAL A 39 3.66 13.38 -15.79
N GLU A 40 3.34 14.56 -15.29
CA GLU A 40 3.56 14.91 -13.88
C GLU A 40 2.64 14.15 -12.92
N LEU A 41 1.45 13.70 -13.38
CA LEU A 41 0.48 12.98 -12.58
C LEU A 41 1.03 11.65 -12.07
N ASP A 42 1.67 10.86 -12.93
CA ASP A 42 2.26 9.57 -12.55
C ASP A 42 3.31 9.75 -11.45
N ASP A 43 4.21 10.72 -11.64
CA ASP A 43 5.24 11.04 -10.65
C ASP A 43 4.64 11.49 -9.32
N LEU A 44 3.62 12.36 -9.34
CA LEU A 44 2.96 12.85 -8.13
C LEU A 44 2.20 11.74 -7.39
N VAL A 45 1.56 10.81 -8.10
CA VAL A 45 0.92 9.63 -7.52
C VAL A 45 1.95 8.79 -6.77
N TRP A 46 3.07 8.46 -7.39
CA TRP A 46 4.11 7.65 -6.76
C TRP A 46 4.85 8.38 -5.62
N GLN A 47 5.03 9.70 -5.73
CA GLN A 47 5.55 10.51 -4.62
C GLN A 47 4.60 10.45 -3.41
N SER A 48 3.29 10.55 -3.64
CA SER A 48 2.29 10.50 -2.58
C SER A 48 2.21 9.10 -1.95
N LEU A 49 2.34 8.02 -2.73
CA LEU A 49 2.43 6.66 -2.20
C LEU A 49 3.68 6.48 -1.33
N ARG A 50 4.84 6.96 -1.76
CA ARG A 50 6.07 6.93 -0.95
C ARG A 50 5.93 7.74 0.34
N ALA A 51 5.30 8.91 0.28
CA ALA A 51 5.02 9.70 1.49
C ALA A 51 4.09 8.96 2.44
N GLY A 52 3.04 8.29 1.92
CA GLY A 52 2.13 7.45 2.69
C GLY A 52 2.81 6.26 3.36
N ALA A 53 3.76 5.62 2.67
CA ALA A 53 4.53 4.52 3.24
C ALA A 53 5.45 4.96 4.40
N ASN A 54 5.89 6.22 4.40
CA ASN A 54 6.87 6.76 5.36
C ASN A 54 6.26 7.58 6.51
N SER A 55 4.95 7.87 6.48
CA SER A 55 4.29 8.69 7.50
C SER A 55 2.90 8.17 7.84
N SER A 56 2.68 7.86 9.12
CA SER A 56 1.37 7.46 9.64
C SER A 56 0.30 8.55 9.52
N ASP A 57 0.73 9.80 9.43
CA ASP A 57 -0.18 10.97 9.34
C ASP A 57 -0.58 11.28 7.89
N HIS A 58 0.07 10.63 6.91
CA HIS A 58 -0.27 10.81 5.52
C HIS A 58 -1.58 10.10 5.18
N PRO A 59 -2.53 10.74 4.44
CA PRO A 59 -3.83 10.16 4.14
C PRO A 59 -3.74 8.81 3.40
N TRP A 60 -2.69 8.59 2.62
CA TRP A 60 -2.48 7.33 1.91
C TRP A 60 -1.61 6.33 2.67
N ASN A 61 -1.40 6.52 3.98
CA ASN A 61 -0.79 5.48 4.83
C ASN A 61 -1.71 4.27 4.98
N LEU A 62 -3.03 4.49 5.02
CA LEU A 62 -4.03 3.44 5.09
C LEU A 62 -4.74 3.28 3.74
N GLY A 63 -4.75 2.07 3.22
CA GLY A 63 -5.46 1.72 2.00
C GLY A 63 -6.43 0.56 2.21
N ALA A 64 -7.54 0.57 1.47
CA ALA A 64 -8.41 -0.60 1.35
C ALA A 64 -7.79 -1.58 0.35
N PHE A 65 -7.47 -2.78 0.79
CA PHE A 65 -6.93 -3.86 -0.03
C PHE A 65 -7.96 -4.94 -0.27
N SER A 66 -8.22 -5.25 -1.53
CA SER A 66 -9.24 -6.20 -1.95
C SER A 66 -8.63 -7.41 -2.64
N THR A 67 -9.21 -8.57 -2.36
CA THR A 67 -8.89 -9.87 -2.95
C THR A 67 -10.18 -10.61 -3.31
N ILE A 68 -10.06 -11.72 -4.04
CA ILE A 68 -11.19 -12.61 -4.31
C ILE A 68 -11.09 -13.83 -3.38
N ASP A 69 -12.12 -14.05 -2.59
CA ASP A 69 -12.28 -15.29 -1.82
C ASP A 69 -12.93 -16.35 -2.70
N SER A 70 -12.15 -17.32 -3.14
CA SER A 70 -12.57 -18.45 -3.95
C SER A 70 -12.79 -19.74 -3.15
N ALA A 71 -12.93 -19.65 -1.81
CA ALA A 71 -13.20 -20.83 -0.96
C ALA A 71 -14.48 -21.57 -1.38
N HIS A 72 -15.43 -20.87 -1.97
CA HIS A 72 -16.63 -21.43 -2.57
C HIS A 72 -16.60 -21.17 -4.09
N PRO A 73 -16.12 -22.11 -4.91
CA PRO A 73 -15.92 -21.89 -6.35
C PRO A 73 -17.18 -21.43 -7.12
N GLN A 74 -18.36 -21.84 -6.65
CA GLN A 74 -19.64 -21.44 -7.25
C GLN A 74 -20.05 -20.01 -6.86
N PHE A 75 -19.48 -19.45 -5.81
CA PHE A 75 -19.80 -18.13 -5.27
C PHE A 75 -18.53 -17.39 -4.82
N PRO A 76 -17.59 -17.11 -5.76
CA PRO A 76 -16.44 -16.28 -5.41
C PRO A 76 -16.95 -14.91 -4.98
N ARG A 77 -16.36 -14.37 -3.92
CA ARG A 77 -16.77 -13.06 -3.39
C ARG A 77 -15.58 -12.12 -3.25
N PRO A 78 -15.76 -10.82 -3.49
CA PRO A 78 -14.76 -9.84 -3.12
C PRO A 78 -14.65 -9.78 -1.59
N ASP A 79 -13.43 -9.68 -1.10
CA ASP A 79 -13.12 -9.45 0.31
C ASP A 79 -12.20 -8.25 0.43
N CYS A 80 -12.52 -7.29 1.32
CA CYS A 80 -11.84 -6.02 1.44
C CYS A 80 -11.50 -5.72 2.90
N ARG A 81 -10.30 -5.18 3.14
CA ARG A 81 -9.84 -4.76 4.48
C ARG A 81 -8.88 -3.59 4.39
N THR A 82 -8.80 -2.82 5.47
CA THR A 82 -7.78 -1.79 5.59
C THR A 82 -6.42 -2.43 5.89
N VAL A 83 -5.39 -1.95 5.22
CA VAL A 83 -3.98 -2.32 5.46
C VAL A 83 -3.12 -1.06 5.52
N VAL A 84 -1.96 -1.17 6.16
CA VAL A 84 -0.99 -0.08 6.27
C VAL A 84 0.01 -0.20 5.13
N LEU A 85 0.10 0.82 4.29
CA LEU A 85 1.13 0.91 3.24
C LEU A 85 2.52 1.03 3.90
N ARG A 86 3.43 0.13 3.55
CA ARG A 86 4.77 0.03 4.16
C ARG A 86 5.91 0.35 3.20
N HIS A 87 5.70 0.15 1.92
CA HIS A 87 6.69 0.45 0.90
C HIS A 87 6.00 0.82 -0.42
N ALA A 88 6.64 1.70 -1.19
CA ALA A 88 6.23 2.04 -2.55
C ALA A 88 7.47 2.30 -3.42
N ASP A 89 7.60 1.56 -4.50
CA ASP A 89 8.69 1.64 -5.47
C ASP A 89 8.13 1.91 -6.87
N GLN A 90 8.35 3.13 -7.36
CA GLN A 90 7.89 3.57 -8.68
C GLN A 90 8.60 2.82 -9.81
N GLN A 91 9.90 2.54 -9.68
CA GLN A 91 10.67 1.88 -10.74
C GLN A 91 10.22 0.44 -10.97
N ARG A 92 9.92 -0.27 -9.86
CA ARG A 92 9.37 -1.62 -9.89
C ARG A 92 7.86 -1.65 -9.99
N ARG A 93 7.21 -0.51 -9.78
CA ARG A 93 5.76 -0.38 -9.72
C ARG A 93 5.13 -1.28 -8.67
N THR A 94 5.76 -1.35 -7.50
CA THR A 94 5.33 -2.20 -6.41
C THR A 94 4.96 -1.41 -5.18
N ILE A 95 3.94 -1.91 -4.47
CA ILE A 95 3.56 -1.44 -3.14
C ILE A 95 3.41 -2.63 -2.21
N ASP A 96 3.82 -2.45 -0.95
CA ASP A 96 3.87 -3.53 0.03
C ASP A 96 3.08 -3.17 1.30
N PHE A 97 2.48 -4.20 1.91
CA PHE A 97 2.04 -4.17 3.30
C PHE A 97 2.48 -5.44 4.05
N TYR A 98 2.43 -5.40 5.38
CA TYR A 98 2.81 -6.52 6.23
C TYR A 98 1.59 -7.20 6.82
N THR A 99 1.64 -8.51 6.99
CA THR A 99 0.51 -9.30 7.49
C THR A 99 0.95 -10.58 8.16
N ASP A 100 0.04 -11.16 8.94
CA ASP A 100 0.19 -12.48 9.51
C ASP A 100 -0.07 -13.54 8.43
N VAL A 101 0.83 -14.51 8.30
CA VAL A 101 0.74 -15.62 7.34
C VAL A 101 -0.53 -16.46 7.51
N ARG A 102 -1.08 -16.50 8.72
CA ARG A 102 -2.27 -17.27 9.08
C ARG A 102 -3.58 -16.57 8.69
N SER A 103 -3.52 -15.32 8.21
CA SER A 103 -4.71 -14.54 7.88
C SER A 103 -5.40 -15.02 6.59
N ASP A 104 -6.71 -14.83 6.50
CA ASP A 104 -7.50 -15.27 5.34
C ASP A 104 -7.05 -14.67 4.01
N LYS A 105 -6.53 -13.45 4.01
CA LYS A 105 -6.01 -12.83 2.79
C LYS A 105 -4.83 -13.59 2.18
N ILE A 106 -3.99 -14.22 3.01
CA ILE A 106 -2.90 -15.09 2.54
C ILE A 106 -3.47 -16.35 1.86
N ARG A 107 -4.49 -16.98 2.48
CA ARG A 107 -5.19 -18.10 1.86
C ARG A 107 -5.79 -17.69 0.51
N GLN A 108 -6.45 -16.53 0.44
CA GLN A 108 -7.06 -16.02 -0.79
C GLN A 108 -6.04 -15.76 -1.90
N LEU A 109 -4.88 -15.20 -1.57
CA LEU A 109 -3.81 -14.96 -2.52
C LEU A 109 -3.19 -16.28 -3.04
N ASN A 110 -3.16 -17.33 -2.22
CA ASN A 110 -2.56 -18.62 -2.58
C ASN A 110 -3.54 -19.59 -3.25
N SER A 111 -4.86 -19.38 -3.15
CA SER A 111 -5.88 -20.32 -3.62
C SER A 111 -6.57 -19.94 -4.92
N GLY A 112 -6.28 -18.76 -5.45
CA GLY A 112 -6.93 -18.22 -6.64
C GLY A 112 -6.10 -18.38 -7.92
N HIS A 113 -6.22 -17.41 -8.81
CA HIS A 113 -5.41 -17.31 -10.01
C HIS A 113 -3.95 -17.06 -9.65
N SER A 114 -3.03 -17.61 -10.42
CA SER A 114 -1.60 -17.31 -10.26
C SER A 114 -1.13 -16.53 -11.50
N PRO A 115 -0.67 -15.28 -11.33
CA PRO A 115 -0.61 -14.49 -10.09
C PRO A 115 -1.99 -14.05 -9.59
N ALA A 116 -2.13 -13.85 -8.27
CA ALA A 116 -3.37 -13.44 -7.64
C ALA A 116 -3.74 -11.99 -7.99
N LEU A 117 -5.00 -11.77 -8.35
CA LEU A 117 -5.51 -10.43 -8.62
C LEU A 117 -5.77 -9.67 -7.32
N ALA A 118 -5.40 -8.41 -7.29
CA ALA A 118 -5.60 -7.53 -6.16
C ALA A 118 -5.92 -6.10 -6.59
N CYS A 119 -6.67 -5.41 -5.75
CA CYS A 119 -6.95 -4.00 -5.93
C CYS A 119 -6.72 -3.26 -4.61
N TRP A 120 -6.12 -2.07 -4.70
CA TRP A 120 -6.04 -1.12 -3.62
C TRP A 120 -6.91 0.10 -3.91
N MET A 121 -7.43 0.70 -2.86
CA MET A 121 -8.07 1.99 -2.92
C MET A 121 -7.59 2.88 -1.79
N PHE A 122 -7.13 4.07 -2.12
CA PHE A 122 -6.85 5.18 -1.22
C PHE A 122 -7.88 6.28 -1.46
N TYR A 123 -8.40 6.85 -0.40
CA TYR A 123 -9.32 7.98 -0.49
C TYR A 123 -9.01 9.00 0.60
N GLU A 124 -8.80 10.22 0.19
CA GLU A 124 -8.61 11.34 1.08
C GLU A 124 -9.86 12.23 1.10
N ALA A 125 -10.58 12.20 2.21
CA ALA A 125 -11.88 12.88 2.34
C ALA A 125 -11.78 14.41 2.28
N SER A 126 -10.69 14.99 2.77
CA SER A 126 -10.50 16.44 2.78
C SER A 126 -10.19 17.00 1.41
N THR A 127 -9.34 16.32 0.66
CA THR A 127 -8.97 16.68 -0.73
C THR A 127 -9.94 16.13 -1.76
N LYS A 128 -10.73 15.10 -1.40
CA LYS A 128 -11.64 14.37 -2.29
C LYS A 128 -10.93 13.70 -3.47
N ILE A 129 -9.69 13.25 -3.21
CA ILE A 129 -8.90 12.51 -4.18
C ILE A 129 -9.01 11.02 -3.87
N GLN A 130 -9.34 10.24 -4.88
CA GLN A 130 -9.33 8.78 -4.87
C GLN A 130 -8.23 8.27 -5.79
N LEU A 131 -7.49 7.30 -5.31
CA LEU A 131 -6.56 6.51 -6.13
C LEU A 131 -6.93 5.04 -6.00
N ARG A 132 -7.21 4.38 -7.13
CA ARG A 132 -7.37 2.94 -7.20
C ARG A 132 -6.18 2.35 -7.97
N LEU A 133 -5.61 1.27 -7.46
CA LEU A 133 -4.49 0.56 -8.08
C LEU A 133 -4.92 -0.88 -8.30
N ASP A 134 -4.92 -1.32 -9.54
CA ASP A 134 -5.21 -2.69 -9.93
C ASP A 134 -3.90 -3.40 -10.32
N GLY A 135 -3.76 -4.66 -9.94
CA GLY A 135 -2.54 -5.40 -10.22
C GLY A 135 -2.58 -6.84 -9.73
N THR A 136 -1.39 -7.40 -9.59
CA THR A 136 -1.19 -8.75 -9.07
C THR A 136 -0.45 -8.73 -7.76
N ALA A 137 -0.84 -9.57 -6.81
CA ALA A 137 -0.21 -9.66 -5.51
C ALA A 137 0.45 -11.02 -5.28
N GLU A 138 1.56 -10.99 -4.57
CA GLU A 138 2.33 -12.15 -4.15
C GLU A 138 2.70 -12.06 -2.67
N VAL A 139 2.92 -13.23 -2.05
CA VAL A 139 3.35 -13.34 -0.66
C VAL A 139 4.85 -13.57 -0.61
N ILE A 140 5.58 -12.70 0.08
CA ILE A 140 7.05 -12.75 0.16
C ILE A 140 7.47 -13.16 1.56
N ASP A 141 8.39 -14.12 1.62
CA ASP A 141 9.10 -14.59 2.80
C ASP A 141 10.63 -14.58 2.59
N GLY A 142 11.39 -15.18 3.51
CA GLY A 142 12.86 -15.27 3.43
C GLY A 142 13.55 -13.93 3.64
N VAL A 143 14.69 -13.73 2.98
CA VAL A 143 15.61 -12.60 3.23
C VAL A 143 14.93 -11.24 3.17
N GLN A 144 14.02 -11.00 2.23
CA GLN A 144 13.32 -9.71 2.14
C GLN A 144 12.39 -9.49 3.34
N ALA A 145 11.70 -10.54 3.77
CA ALA A 145 10.84 -10.46 4.95
C ALA A 145 11.67 -10.35 6.25
N ASP A 146 12.85 -10.97 6.32
CA ASP A 146 13.78 -10.82 7.44
C ASP A 146 14.24 -9.36 7.58
N GLN A 147 14.67 -8.75 6.49
CA GLN A 147 15.07 -7.35 6.45
C GLN A 147 13.93 -6.39 6.85
N ALA A 148 12.72 -6.65 6.36
CA ALA A 148 11.55 -5.86 6.73
C ALA A 148 11.17 -6.05 8.21
N TRP A 149 11.31 -7.27 8.73
CA TRP A 149 11.11 -7.55 10.14
C TRP A 149 12.07 -6.79 11.03
N GLU A 150 13.35 -6.78 10.72
CA GLU A 150 14.38 -6.04 11.45
C GLU A 150 14.09 -4.53 11.51
N GLN A 151 13.50 -3.97 10.48
CA GLN A 151 13.10 -2.56 10.39
C GLN A 151 11.74 -2.28 11.05
N THR A 152 10.95 -3.32 11.37
CA THR A 152 9.62 -3.15 11.97
C THR A 152 9.76 -2.78 13.45
N PRO A 153 9.14 -1.68 13.92
CA PRO A 153 9.17 -1.29 15.32
C PRO A 153 8.64 -2.38 16.25
N LEU A 154 9.23 -2.52 17.44
CA LEU A 154 8.86 -3.56 18.43
C LEU A 154 7.36 -3.53 18.77
N VAL A 155 6.77 -2.35 18.91
CA VAL A 155 5.34 -2.20 19.16
C VAL A 155 4.49 -2.83 18.06
N SER A 156 4.93 -2.74 16.81
CA SER A 156 4.22 -3.34 15.67
C SER A 156 4.46 -4.85 15.56
N ARG A 157 5.60 -5.36 16.05
CA ARG A 157 5.91 -6.79 16.07
C ARG A 157 5.02 -7.57 17.03
N SER A 158 4.51 -6.92 18.08
CA SER A 158 3.62 -7.56 19.08
C SER A 158 2.37 -8.18 18.46
N ALA A 159 1.86 -7.61 17.35
CA ALA A 159 0.70 -8.12 16.63
C ALA A 159 0.91 -9.55 16.06
N TYR A 160 2.17 -9.97 15.85
CA TYR A 160 2.51 -11.29 15.30
C TYR A 160 2.76 -12.35 16.38
N LEU A 161 2.68 -11.99 17.66
CA LEU A 161 2.91 -12.88 18.80
C LEU A 161 1.65 -13.63 19.24
N SER A 162 0.47 -13.23 18.76
CA SER A 162 -0.78 -13.89 19.14
C SER A 162 -0.74 -15.40 18.85
N LEU A 163 -1.17 -16.19 19.81
CA LEU A 163 -1.31 -17.63 19.66
C LEU A 163 -2.49 -17.99 18.76
N ARG A 164 -3.46 -17.10 18.64
CA ARG A 164 -4.64 -17.27 17.80
C ARG A 164 -4.36 -16.70 16.41
N ARG A 165 -4.94 -17.32 15.40
CA ARG A 165 -4.87 -16.78 14.04
C ARG A 165 -5.84 -15.60 13.89
N PRO A 166 -5.51 -14.60 13.05
CA PRO A 166 -6.45 -13.55 12.71
C PRO A 166 -7.76 -14.12 12.13
N GLY A 167 -8.91 -13.70 12.69
CA GLY A 167 -10.21 -14.18 12.27
C GLY A 167 -10.78 -15.33 13.11
N ASP A 168 -10.02 -15.92 14.04
CA ASP A 168 -10.54 -16.91 14.97
C ASP A 168 -11.63 -16.32 15.86
N ARG A 169 -12.68 -17.10 16.13
CA ARG A 169 -13.76 -16.71 17.05
C ARG A 169 -13.23 -16.64 18.47
N PHE A 170 -13.70 -15.65 19.20
CA PHE A 170 -13.37 -15.43 20.60
C PHE A 170 -14.59 -14.88 21.35
N ASP A 171 -14.79 -15.30 22.59
CA ASP A 171 -15.96 -14.95 23.42
C ASP A 171 -15.74 -13.61 24.18
N GLY A 172 -15.19 -12.61 23.51
CA GLY A 172 -14.93 -11.32 24.10
C GLY A 172 -14.41 -10.31 23.08
N PRO A 173 -14.28 -9.03 23.47
CA PRO A 173 -13.84 -7.96 22.57
C PRO A 173 -12.33 -8.04 22.27
N GLN A 174 -11.54 -8.61 23.16
CA GLN A 174 -10.08 -8.66 23.03
C GLN A 174 -9.52 -9.96 23.61
N PRO A 175 -8.78 -10.76 22.81
CA PRO A 175 -8.05 -11.93 23.32
C PRO A 175 -7.00 -11.53 24.37
N PRO A 176 -6.77 -12.36 25.41
CA PRO A 176 -5.86 -12.04 26.51
C PRO A 176 -4.38 -11.96 26.10
N ASP A 177 -4.02 -12.53 24.96
CA ASP A 177 -2.66 -12.53 24.39
C ASP A 177 -2.42 -11.36 23.41
N THR A 178 -3.44 -10.51 23.21
CA THR A 178 -3.34 -9.28 22.42
C THR A 178 -3.53 -8.07 23.32
N GLY A 179 -2.85 -7.00 23.03
CA GLY A 179 -2.98 -5.76 23.79
C GLY A 179 -1.72 -4.92 23.75
N ASP A 180 -1.82 -3.75 24.34
CA ASP A 180 -0.71 -2.83 24.46
C ASP A 180 0.26 -3.31 25.57
N ARG A 181 1.21 -4.16 25.16
CA ARG A 181 2.26 -4.63 26.07
C ARG A 181 3.64 -4.33 25.51
N THR A 182 4.53 -3.92 26.37
CA THR A 182 5.94 -3.79 26.03
C THR A 182 6.54 -5.18 25.80
N VAL A 183 7.07 -5.40 24.61
CA VAL A 183 7.70 -6.66 24.19
C VAL A 183 9.19 -6.44 24.06
N SER A 184 10.01 -7.34 24.63
CA SER A 184 11.45 -7.30 24.44
C SER A 184 11.83 -7.70 23.01
N GLN A 185 13.03 -7.32 22.57
CA GLN A 185 13.58 -7.72 21.28
C GLN A 185 13.54 -9.26 21.14
N ALA A 186 14.09 -9.98 22.11
CA ALA A 186 14.15 -11.46 22.08
C ALA A 186 12.77 -12.11 22.04
N GLU A 187 11.79 -11.57 22.76
CA GLU A 187 10.42 -12.06 22.73
C GLU A 187 9.76 -11.81 21.39
N SER A 188 10.02 -10.64 20.79
CA SER A 188 9.43 -10.26 19.50
C SER A 188 9.82 -11.20 18.37
N GLU A 189 11.04 -11.78 18.42
CA GLU A 189 11.55 -12.68 17.36
C GLU A 189 10.66 -13.92 17.14
N ARG A 190 9.91 -14.34 18.15
CA ARG A 190 8.92 -15.44 18.01
C ARG A 190 7.82 -15.12 17.00
N GLY A 191 7.53 -13.82 16.80
CA GLY A 191 6.54 -13.35 15.84
C GLY A 191 7.03 -13.39 14.38
N ARG A 192 8.35 -13.47 14.14
CA ARG A 192 8.91 -13.51 12.78
C ARG A 192 8.33 -14.63 11.93
N ALA A 193 8.09 -15.79 12.51
CA ALA A 193 7.50 -16.93 11.80
C ALA A 193 6.12 -16.63 11.19
N ASN A 194 5.36 -15.72 11.82
CA ASN A 194 4.03 -15.31 11.36
C ASN A 194 4.06 -14.11 10.40
N PHE A 195 5.18 -13.40 10.29
CA PHE A 195 5.29 -12.19 9.49
C PHE A 195 5.48 -12.50 8.00
N ARG A 196 4.72 -11.83 7.15
CA ARG A 196 4.87 -11.85 5.67
C ARG A 196 4.70 -10.46 5.09
N ILE A 197 5.37 -10.24 3.97
CA ILE A 197 5.10 -9.11 3.08
C ILE A 197 4.09 -9.57 2.04
N VAL A 198 3.09 -8.75 1.76
CA VAL A 198 2.29 -8.86 0.55
C VAL A 198 2.70 -7.74 -0.38
N ARG A 199 3.25 -8.09 -1.52
CA ARG A 199 3.66 -7.18 -2.58
C ARG A 199 2.63 -7.17 -3.68
N THR A 200 2.19 -5.98 -4.06
CA THR A 200 1.36 -5.78 -5.25
C THR A 200 2.20 -5.16 -6.35
N THR A 201 2.27 -5.83 -7.51
CA THR A 201 2.78 -5.24 -8.75
C THR A 201 1.62 -4.52 -9.44
N VAL A 202 1.68 -3.20 -9.48
CA VAL A 202 0.64 -2.36 -10.06
C VAL A 202 0.69 -2.44 -11.58
N ARG A 203 -0.46 -2.70 -12.19
CA ARG A 203 -0.66 -2.75 -13.65
C ARG A 203 -1.42 -1.55 -14.17
N GLN A 204 -2.28 -0.99 -13.33
CA GLN A 204 -3.07 0.18 -13.67
C GLN A 204 -3.32 1.03 -12.43
N ALA A 205 -3.26 2.34 -12.58
CA ALA A 205 -3.76 3.30 -11.61
C ALA A 205 -4.95 4.06 -12.21
N ASP A 206 -5.93 4.34 -11.37
CA ASP A 206 -7.13 5.13 -11.69
C ASP A 206 -7.23 6.24 -10.66
N TRP A 207 -6.95 7.44 -11.09
CA TRP A 207 -6.94 8.64 -10.26
C TRP A 207 -8.20 9.45 -10.52
N LEU A 208 -8.94 9.83 -9.46
CA LEU A 208 -10.17 10.60 -9.54
C LEU A 208 -10.14 11.74 -8.52
N TYR A 209 -10.33 12.96 -9.00
CA TYR A 209 -10.47 14.15 -8.18
C TYR A 209 -11.91 14.69 -8.24
N LEU A 210 -12.62 14.61 -7.12
CA LEU A 210 -14.02 15.04 -6.99
C LEU A 210 -14.09 16.53 -6.64
N ARG A 211 -14.21 17.41 -7.64
CA ARG A 211 -14.28 18.86 -7.49
C ARG A 211 -15.68 19.41 -7.77
N ARG A 212 -15.99 20.55 -7.16
CA ARG A 212 -17.26 21.26 -7.44
C ARG A 212 -17.33 21.82 -8.86
N GLN A 213 -16.18 22.21 -9.42
CA GLN A 213 -16.05 22.76 -10.80
C GLN A 213 -16.09 21.68 -11.90
N GLY A 214 -16.35 20.44 -11.54
CA GLY A 214 -16.31 19.28 -12.41
C GLY A 214 -15.22 18.30 -11.96
N HIS A 215 -15.57 17.02 -11.95
CA HIS A 215 -14.64 15.96 -11.60
C HIS A 215 -13.58 15.81 -12.68
N VAL A 216 -12.41 15.36 -12.29
CA VAL A 216 -11.30 15.06 -13.20
C VAL A 216 -10.83 13.63 -12.93
N ARG A 217 -10.67 12.85 -13.97
CA ARG A 217 -10.23 11.45 -13.86
C ARG A 217 -9.18 11.13 -14.90
N ALA A 218 -8.17 10.38 -14.49
CA ALA A 218 -7.15 9.86 -15.39
C ALA A 218 -6.88 8.40 -15.08
N THR A 219 -6.47 7.65 -16.11
CA THR A 219 -5.96 6.29 -15.99
C THR A 219 -4.50 6.23 -16.39
N ILE A 220 -3.72 5.41 -15.70
CA ILE A 220 -2.31 5.19 -15.96
C ILE A 220 -2.13 3.69 -16.14
N GLY A 221 -1.89 3.24 -17.37
CA GLY A 221 -1.54 1.86 -17.68
C GLY A 221 -0.03 1.65 -17.60
N TYR A 222 0.44 0.58 -16.97
CA TYR A 222 1.84 0.26 -16.85
C TYR A 222 2.19 -0.95 -17.72
N GLY A 223 2.82 -0.70 -18.85
CA GLY A 223 3.29 -1.73 -19.78
C GLY A 223 4.45 -2.56 -19.23
N ILE A 224 4.59 -3.78 -19.74
CA ILE A 224 5.73 -4.67 -19.42
C ILE A 224 7.07 -4.14 -19.94
N ASP A 225 7.02 -3.24 -20.93
CA ASP A 225 8.17 -2.57 -21.54
C ASP A 225 8.72 -1.40 -20.70
N GLY A 226 8.18 -1.19 -19.50
CA GLY A 226 8.58 -0.10 -18.62
C GLY A 226 7.90 1.23 -18.90
N LYS A 227 7.09 1.37 -19.95
CA LYS A 227 6.37 2.60 -20.26
C LYS A 227 5.07 2.73 -19.50
N SER A 228 4.66 3.95 -19.24
CA SER A 228 3.31 4.28 -18.76
C SER A 228 2.51 4.92 -19.89
N ASP A 229 1.24 4.53 -20.00
CA ASP A 229 0.25 5.16 -20.86
C ASP A 229 -0.76 5.90 -19.97
N VAL A 230 -0.76 7.23 -20.07
CA VAL A 230 -1.58 8.09 -19.21
C VAL A 230 -2.62 8.81 -20.05
N SER A 231 -3.88 8.70 -19.65
CA SER A 231 -5.00 9.28 -20.41
C SER A 231 -6.04 9.90 -19.50
N TRP A 232 -6.58 11.08 -19.91
CA TRP A 232 -7.79 11.60 -19.30
C TRP A 232 -8.99 10.74 -19.72
N VAL A 233 -9.86 10.45 -18.75
CA VAL A 233 -11.09 9.70 -18.98
C VAL A 233 -12.28 10.44 -18.38
N VAL A 234 -13.47 10.15 -18.89
CA VAL A 234 -14.69 10.73 -18.33
C VAL A 234 -14.89 10.19 -16.92
N PRO A 235 -15.14 11.08 -15.93
CA PRO A 235 -15.35 10.69 -14.54
C PRO A 235 -16.54 9.78 -14.31
#